data_43dcd730bd60b0fe197258ef9a5b8feb
#
_entry.id   43dcd730bd60b0fe197258ef9a5b8feb
#
_cell.length_a   1.000
_cell.length_b   1.000
_cell.length_c   1.000
_cell.angle_alpha   90.00
_cell.angle_beta   90.00
_cell.angle_gamma   90.00
#
_symmetry.space_group_name_H-M   'P 1'
#
loop_
_entity.id
_entity.type
_entity.pdbx_description
1 polymer ?
#
loop_
_entity_poly.entity_id
_entity_poly.type
_entity_poly.pdbx_seq_one_letter_code
_entity_poly.pdbx_strand_id
1 'polypeptide(L)'
;PLGDDVDLHEIARTTAGFVGADLENLMNEAAIQAARDDRAYIMKEDIDKSFIKVGIGTEKKSRVVPESERRITAYHESGHAILFHLLPDVGPVYTVSIIPTGTGAAGYTMPLPENDNVFMTRGKMIQDIMVSLGGRIAEELILDDITTGASQDIKQVTQYARAMVTKFGMSDELGLINYDSG
;
A
#
# COMPACT_ATOMS: atom_id res chain seq x y z
N PRO A 1 27.24 6.07 -7.02
CA PRO A 1 26.92 6.29 -8.44
C PRO A 1 25.63 5.53 -8.79
N LEU A 2 24.87 6.02 -9.78
CA LEU A 2 23.67 5.37 -10.32
C LEU A 2 24.03 4.58 -11.58
N GLY A 3 23.37 3.45 -11.78
CA GLY A 3 23.42 2.68 -13.02
C GLY A 3 22.63 3.33 -14.15
N ASP A 4 22.88 2.89 -15.38
CA ASP A 4 22.24 3.46 -16.58
C ASP A 4 20.75 3.12 -16.69
N ASP A 5 20.26 2.16 -15.92
CA ASP A 5 18.88 1.72 -15.84
C ASP A 5 18.03 2.54 -14.85
N VAL A 6 18.64 3.52 -14.15
CA VAL A 6 17.97 4.36 -13.14
C VAL A 6 17.41 5.62 -13.77
N ASP A 7 16.08 5.73 -13.82
CA ASP A 7 15.37 6.94 -14.25
C ASP A 7 14.92 7.77 -13.02
N LEU A 8 15.56 8.93 -12.82
CA LEU A 8 15.22 9.83 -11.71
C LEU A 8 13.82 10.42 -11.81
N HIS A 9 13.26 10.56 -13.03
CA HIS A 9 11.88 11.02 -13.18
C HIS A 9 10.87 9.95 -12.76
N GLU A 10 11.15 8.68 -13.02
CA GLU A 10 10.33 7.58 -12.53
C GLU A 10 10.37 7.53 -11.00
N ILE A 11 11.56 7.64 -10.39
CA ILE A 11 11.71 7.66 -8.93
C ILE A 11 10.95 8.84 -8.33
N ALA A 12 11.06 10.02 -8.91
CA ALA A 12 10.34 11.20 -8.42
C ALA A 12 8.81 11.00 -8.42
N ARG A 13 8.26 10.32 -9.45
CA ARG A 13 6.83 9.98 -9.50
C ARG A 13 6.43 8.95 -8.46
N THR A 14 7.23 7.91 -8.26
CA THR A 14 6.93 6.83 -7.30
C THR A 14 7.10 7.27 -5.85
N THR A 15 7.85 8.34 -5.60
CA THR A 15 8.12 8.89 -4.26
C THR A 15 7.32 10.16 -3.96
N ALA A 16 6.19 10.36 -4.63
CA ALA A 16 5.27 11.45 -4.31
C ALA A 16 4.91 11.42 -2.81
N GLY A 17 4.98 12.57 -2.15
CA GLY A 17 4.77 12.67 -0.70
C GLY A 17 6.01 12.39 0.18
N PHE A 18 7.12 11.90 -0.39
CA PHE A 18 8.38 11.75 0.36
C PHE A 18 9.00 13.12 0.63
N VAL A 19 9.50 13.31 1.85
CA VAL A 19 10.37 14.44 2.18
C VAL A 19 11.84 14.09 1.91
N GLY A 20 12.73 15.09 1.95
CA GLY A 20 14.16 14.88 1.66
C GLY A 20 14.80 13.77 2.50
N ALA A 21 14.43 13.65 3.77
CA ALA A 21 14.91 12.58 4.66
C ALA A 21 14.45 11.18 4.22
N ASP A 22 13.25 11.05 3.68
CA ASP A 22 12.73 9.77 3.17
C ASP A 22 13.47 9.36 1.90
N LEU A 23 13.74 10.32 1.01
CA LEU A 23 14.53 10.09 -0.21
C LEU A 23 15.98 9.70 0.12
N GLU A 24 16.59 10.37 1.10
CA GLU A 24 17.92 10.00 1.59
C GLU A 24 17.93 8.57 2.13
N ASN A 25 16.97 8.21 2.96
CA ASN A 25 16.83 6.86 3.50
C ASN A 25 16.65 5.82 2.39
N LEU A 26 15.78 6.10 1.40
CA LEU A 26 15.56 5.24 0.24
C LEU A 26 16.87 4.99 -0.52
N MET A 27 17.62 6.04 -0.82
CA MET A 27 18.87 5.94 -1.58
C MET A 27 19.98 5.27 -0.78
N ASN A 28 20.05 5.49 0.53
CA ASN A 28 20.99 4.81 1.42
C ASN A 28 20.71 3.29 1.47
N GLU A 29 19.44 2.90 1.59
CA GLU A 29 19.05 1.48 1.55
C GLU A 29 19.36 0.84 0.21
N ALA A 30 19.14 1.56 -0.91
CA ALA A 30 19.50 1.09 -2.24
C ALA A 30 21.03 0.92 -2.40
N ALA A 31 21.82 1.84 -1.85
CA ALA A 31 23.28 1.74 -1.84
C ALA A 31 23.77 0.53 -1.03
N ILE A 32 23.16 0.26 0.13
CA ILE A 32 23.47 -0.91 0.96
C ILE A 32 23.12 -2.20 0.19
N GLN A 33 22.00 -2.22 -0.53
CA GLN A 33 21.62 -3.38 -1.34
C GLN A 33 22.63 -3.63 -2.47
N ALA A 34 23.03 -2.60 -3.21
CA ALA A 34 24.06 -2.70 -4.25
C ALA A 34 25.40 -3.22 -3.69
N ALA A 35 25.80 -2.71 -2.52
CA ALA A 35 27.04 -3.14 -1.86
C ALA A 35 26.98 -4.62 -1.41
N ARG A 36 25.84 -5.10 -0.98
CA ARG A 36 25.64 -6.53 -0.63
C ARG A 36 25.80 -7.46 -1.82
N ASP A 37 25.46 -6.95 -3.01
CA ASP A 37 25.56 -7.67 -4.27
C ASP A 37 26.91 -7.39 -4.98
N ASP A 38 27.93 -6.87 -4.25
CA ASP A 38 29.28 -6.52 -4.72
C ASP A 38 29.29 -5.58 -5.94
N ARG A 39 28.29 -4.67 -6.02
CA ARG A 39 28.20 -3.70 -7.12
C ARG A 39 28.62 -2.31 -6.68
N ALA A 40 29.28 -1.58 -7.61
CA ALA A 40 29.75 -0.21 -7.40
C ALA A 40 28.70 0.88 -7.67
N TYR A 41 27.57 0.52 -8.26
CA TYR A 41 26.46 1.44 -8.58
C TYR A 41 25.13 0.88 -8.17
N ILE A 42 24.21 1.80 -7.84
CA ILE A 42 22.81 1.51 -7.53
C ILE A 42 22.07 1.28 -8.85
N MET A 43 21.42 0.13 -9.00
CA MET A 43 20.56 -0.21 -10.11
C MET A 43 19.08 0.04 -9.76
N LYS A 44 18.23 0.05 -10.79
CA LYS A 44 16.76 0.20 -10.59
C LYS A 44 16.21 -0.80 -9.59
N GLU A 45 16.60 -2.08 -9.69
CA GLU A 45 16.11 -3.12 -8.78
C GLU A 45 16.46 -2.87 -7.31
N ASP A 46 17.59 -2.19 -7.01
CA ASP A 46 17.97 -1.85 -5.64
C ASP A 46 17.03 -0.80 -5.07
N ILE A 47 16.65 0.17 -5.91
CA ILE A 47 15.69 1.22 -5.54
C ILE A 47 14.30 0.62 -5.34
N ASP A 48 13.84 -0.25 -6.23
CA ASP A 48 12.54 -0.92 -6.14
C ASP A 48 12.44 -1.76 -4.86
N LYS A 49 13.46 -2.58 -4.56
CA LYS A 49 13.54 -3.37 -3.31
C LYS A 49 13.56 -2.48 -2.07
N SER A 50 14.30 -1.38 -2.13
CA SER A 50 14.41 -0.44 -1.02
C SER A 50 13.13 0.35 -0.80
N PHE A 51 12.43 0.71 -1.87
CA PHE A 51 11.14 1.37 -1.80
C PHE A 51 10.10 0.51 -1.08
N ILE A 52 10.03 -0.78 -1.41
CA ILE A 52 9.18 -1.76 -0.72
C ILE A 52 9.59 -1.87 0.75
N LYS A 53 10.88 -2.00 1.02
CA LYS A 53 11.42 -2.12 2.39
C LYS A 53 11.09 -0.90 3.25
N VAL A 54 11.24 0.30 2.72
CA VAL A 54 10.95 1.55 3.44
C VAL A 54 9.45 1.73 3.64
N GLY A 55 8.62 1.43 2.63
CA GLY A 55 7.17 1.62 2.68
C GLY A 55 6.42 0.57 3.49
N ILE A 56 6.82 -0.70 3.39
CA ILE A 56 6.06 -1.84 3.93
C ILE A 56 6.87 -2.64 4.96
N GLY A 57 8.18 -2.55 4.90
CA GLY A 57 9.10 -3.31 5.74
C GLY A 57 9.77 -4.47 4.99
N THR A 58 10.72 -5.10 5.67
CA THR A 58 11.53 -6.17 5.07
C THR A 58 10.72 -7.45 4.89
N GLU A 59 10.73 -8.02 3.69
CA GLU A 59 10.13 -9.33 3.42
C GLU A 59 10.84 -10.45 4.19
N LYS A 60 10.07 -11.33 4.81
CA LYS A 60 10.55 -12.51 5.54
C LYS A 60 10.53 -13.75 4.67
N LYS A 61 11.40 -13.82 3.67
CA LYS A 61 11.47 -14.93 2.70
C LYS A 61 11.81 -16.29 3.33
N SER A 62 12.44 -16.30 4.52
CA SER A 62 12.79 -17.52 5.24
C SER A 62 11.64 -18.10 6.06
N ARG A 63 10.51 -17.39 6.20
CA ARG A 63 9.35 -17.88 6.95
C ARG A 63 8.64 -18.96 6.13
N VAL A 64 8.51 -20.13 6.72
CA VAL A 64 7.69 -21.21 6.14
C VAL A 64 6.23 -20.90 6.44
N VAL A 65 5.46 -20.61 5.39
CA VAL A 65 4.02 -20.33 5.46
C VAL A 65 3.27 -21.53 4.90
N PRO A 66 2.29 -22.11 5.62
CA PRO A 66 1.46 -23.19 5.12
C PRO A 66 0.76 -22.80 3.80
N GLU A 67 0.55 -23.78 2.92
CA GLU A 67 -0.10 -23.55 1.61
C GLU A 67 -1.52 -22.99 1.76
N SER A 68 -2.25 -23.42 2.78
CA SER A 68 -3.57 -22.87 3.12
C SER A 68 -3.54 -21.37 3.41
N GLU A 69 -2.57 -20.92 4.22
CA GLU A 69 -2.41 -19.50 4.53
C GLU A 69 -1.93 -18.69 3.32
N ARG A 70 -1.04 -19.27 2.50
CA ARG A 70 -0.60 -18.64 1.25
C ARG A 70 -1.77 -18.43 0.28
N ARG A 71 -2.66 -19.41 0.20
CA ARG A 71 -3.87 -19.32 -0.63
C ARG A 71 -4.80 -18.21 -0.13
N ILE A 72 -5.06 -18.14 1.17
CA ILE A 72 -5.86 -17.07 1.78
C ILE A 72 -5.26 -15.70 1.44
N THR A 73 -3.96 -15.53 1.70
CA THR A 73 -3.25 -14.28 1.39
C THR A 73 -3.33 -13.91 -0.09
N ALA A 74 -3.16 -14.88 -0.99
CA ALA A 74 -3.23 -14.63 -2.43
C ALA A 74 -4.59 -14.09 -2.87
N TYR A 75 -5.69 -14.65 -2.38
CA TYR A 75 -7.02 -14.14 -2.68
C TYR A 75 -7.28 -12.78 -2.05
N HIS A 76 -6.86 -12.59 -0.80
CA HIS A 76 -6.99 -11.32 -0.09
C HIS A 76 -6.29 -10.18 -0.86
N GLU A 77 -5.02 -10.33 -1.18
CA GLU A 77 -4.25 -9.32 -1.91
C GLU A 77 -4.75 -9.13 -3.35
N SER A 78 -5.22 -10.20 -3.99
CA SER A 78 -5.86 -10.09 -5.31
C SER A 78 -7.16 -9.28 -5.25
N GLY A 79 -7.92 -9.37 -4.18
CA GLY A 79 -9.11 -8.57 -3.96
C GLY A 79 -8.82 -7.07 -3.95
N HIS A 80 -7.77 -6.65 -3.24
CA HIS A 80 -7.29 -5.27 -3.29
C HIS A 80 -6.83 -4.88 -4.70
N ALA A 81 -5.99 -5.70 -5.31
CA ALA A 81 -5.39 -5.41 -6.62
C ALA A 81 -6.43 -5.25 -7.74
N ILE A 82 -7.48 -6.09 -7.76
CA ILE A 82 -8.56 -5.98 -8.74
C ILE A 82 -9.28 -4.64 -8.62
N LEU A 83 -9.58 -4.18 -7.40
CA LEU A 83 -10.26 -2.91 -7.19
C LEU A 83 -9.37 -1.71 -7.51
N PHE A 84 -8.08 -1.76 -7.24
CA PHE A 84 -7.13 -0.76 -7.73
C PHE A 84 -7.13 -0.67 -9.27
N HIS A 85 -7.27 -1.80 -9.95
CA HIS A 85 -7.32 -1.83 -11.41
C HIS A 85 -8.64 -1.28 -11.98
N LEU A 86 -9.76 -1.54 -11.32
CA LEU A 86 -11.09 -1.21 -11.83
C LEU A 86 -11.56 0.20 -11.47
N LEU A 87 -11.11 0.76 -10.34
CA LEU A 87 -11.57 2.04 -9.84
C LEU A 87 -10.69 3.19 -10.36
N PRO A 88 -11.30 4.27 -10.88
CA PRO A 88 -10.54 5.30 -11.60
C PRO A 88 -9.70 6.23 -10.73
N ASP A 89 -10.05 6.40 -9.44
CA ASP A 89 -9.46 7.44 -8.59
C ASP A 89 -8.46 6.91 -7.56
N VAL A 90 -8.13 5.62 -7.58
CA VAL A 90 -7.26 4.99 -6.58
C VAL A 90 -5.82 4.74 -7.05
N GLY A 91 -5.56 4.98 -8.33
CA GLY A 91 -4.26 4.78 -8.96
C GLY A 91 -3.93 3.30 -9.25
N PRO A 92 -2.88 3.06 -10.04
CA PRO A 92 -2.45 1.71 -10.38
C PRO A 92 -1.74 1.03 -9.22
N VAL A 93 -1.73 -0.31 -9.26
CA VAL A 93 -0.92 -1.12 -8.35
C VAL A 93 0.54 -1.07 -8.76
N TYR A 94 1.43 -0.81 -7.81
CA TYR A 94 2.87 -0.92 -7.99
C TYR A 94 3.35 -2.37 -7.84
N THR A 95 2.93 -3.03 -6.77
CA THR A 95 3.28 -4.44 -6.51
C THR A 95 2.26 -5.14 -5.63
N VAL A 96 2.16 -6.45 -5.82
CA VAL A 96 1.37 -7.37 -4.98
C VAL A 96 2.30 -8.50 -4.55
N SER A 97 2.29 -8.85 -3.28
CA SER A 97 3.13 -9.91 -2.74
C SER A 97 2.38 -10.75 -1.70
N ILE A 98 2.63 -12.04 -1.73
CA ILE A 98 2.18 -12.99 -0.70
C ILE A 98 3.31 -13.38 0.27
N ILE A 99 4.39 -12.62 0.26
CA ILE A 99 5.54 -12.83 1.15
C ILE A 99 5.31 -12.03 2.43
N PRO A 100 5.35 -12.66 3.61
CA PRO A 100 5.19 -11.97 4.88
C PRO A 100 6.23 -10.89 5.10
N THR A 101 5.85 -9.80 5.77
CA THR A 101 6.75 -8.70 6.10
C THR A 101 7.12 -8.67 7.59
N GLY A 102 8.14 -7.88 7.93
CA GLY A 102 8.60 -7.66 9.30
C GLY A 102 7.56 -7.01 10.20
N THR A 103 6.59 -6.29 9.65
CA THR A 103 5.49 -5.63 10.37
C THR A 103 4.34 -6.57 10.75
N GLY A 104 4.42 -7.85 10.36
CA GLY A 104 3.43 -8.87 10.68
C GLY A 104 2.37 -9.10 9.61
N ALA A 105 2.41 -8.39 8.50
CA ALA A 105 1.52 -8.64 7.36
C ALA A 105 1.87 -9.98 6.69
N ALA A 106 0.85 -10.74 6.30
CA ALA A 106 1.01 -12.03 5.59
C ALA A 106 1.35 -11.84 4.11
N GLY A 107 0.93 -10.73 3.54
CA GLY A 107 1.21 -10.25 2.19
C GLY A 107 0.98 -8.74 2.14
N TYR A 108 1.01 -8.17 0.97
CA TYR A 108 0.69 -6.75 0.78
C TYR A 108 0.35 -6.41 -0.67
N THR A 109 -0.49 -5.40 -0.82
CA THR A 109 -0.77 -4.73 -2.09
C THR A 109 -0.38 -3.27 -1.95
N MET A 110 0.56 -2.81 -2.76
CA MET A 110 1.09 -1.46 -2.70
C MET A 110 0.67 -0.69 -3.96
N PRO A 111 -0.09 0.41 -3.81
CA PRO A 111 -0.41 1.27 -4.93
C PRO A 111 0.80 2.12 -5.32
N LEU A 112 0.83 2.56 -6.59
CA LEU A 112 1.74 3.59 -7.06
C LEU A 112 1.15 4.95 -6.72
N PRO A 113 1.86 5.84 -5.99
CA PRO A 113 1.41 7.20 -5.80
C PRO A 113 1.37 7.92 -7.15
N GLU A 114 0.21 8.41 -7.56
CA GLU A 114 0.10 9.09 -8.86
C GLU A 114 0.30 10.61 -8.76
N ASN A 115 -0.13 11.23 -7.66
CA ASN A 115 -0.11 12.69 -7.51
C ASN A 115 -0.05 13.10 -6.04
N ASP A 116 0.58 14.24 -5.77
CA ASP A 116 0.48 14.99 -4.51
C ASP A 116 -0.85 15.76 -4.46
N ASN A 117 -1.96 15.05 -4.33
CA ASN A 117 -3.26 15.70 -4.21
C ASN A 117 -3.41 16.33 -2.82
N VAL A 118 -3.57 17.65 -2.78
CA VAL A 118 -3.83 18.41 -1.55
C VAL A 118 -5.23 18.15 -1.01
N PHE A 119 -6.18 17.84 -1.91
CA PHE A 119 -7.57 17.60 -1.55
C PHE A 119 -8.01 16.18 -1.90
N MET A 120 -8.76 15.54 -0.99
CA MET A 120 -9.42 14.27 -1.24
C MET A 120 -10.92 14.51 -1.43
N THR A 121 -11.46 14.05 -2.55
CA THR A 121 -12.90 14.12 -2.80
C THR A 121 -13.64 13.02 -2.05
N ARG A 122 -14.96 13.22 -1.81
CA ARG A 122 -15.83 12.19 -1.25
C ARG A 122 -15.78 10.89 -2.09
N GLY A 123 -15.79 11.02 -3.42
CA GLY A 123 -15.71 9.88 -4.34
C GLY A 123 -14.41 9.10 -4.19
N LYS A 124 -13.27 9.79 -4.09
CA LYS A 124 -11.97 9.18 -3.84
C LYS A 124 -11.95 8.42 -2.50
N MET A 125 -12.45 9.03 -1.42
CA MET A 125 -12.49 8.38 -0.11
C MET A 125 -13.38 7.12 -0.11
N ILE A 126 -14.49 7.14 -0.83
CA ILE A 126 -15.35 5.95 -1.00
C ILE A 126 -14.60 4.86 -1.76
N GLN A 127 -13.87 5.19 -2.82
CA GLN A 127 -13.08 4.21 -3.57
C GLN A 127 -11.93 3.63 -2.72
N ASP A 128 -11.27 4.43 -1.90
CA ASP A 128 -10.27 3.95 -0.94
C ASP A 128 -10.87 2.96 0.07
N ILE A 129 -12.08 3.23 0.55
CA ILE A 129 -12.85 2.29 1.40
C ILE A 129 -13.14 0.99 0.65
N MET A 130 -13.59 1.07 -0.61
CA MET A 130 -13.88 -0.11 -1.43
C MET A 130 -12.62 -0.97 -1.62
N VAL A 131 -11.50 -0.36 -1.98
CA VAL A 131 -10.22 -1.07 -2.13
C VAL A 131 -9.81 -1.73 -0.83
N SER A 132 -9.89 -1.01 0.29
CA SER A 132 -9.53 -1.57 1.61
C SER A 132 -10.40 -2.76 2.02
N LEU A 133 -11.66 -2.81 1.60
CA LEU A 133 -12.55 -3.96 1.85
C LEU A 133 -12.35 -5.11 0.86
N GLY A 134 -11.64 -4.88 -0.23
CA GLY A 134 -11.47 -5.85 -1.33
C GLY A 134 -10.91 -7.19 -0.87
N GLY A 135 -9.94 -7.19 0.04
CA GLY A 135 -9.35 -8.41 0.59
C GLY A 135 -10.37 -9.25 1.36
N ARG A 136 -11.14 -8.62 2.26
CA ARG A 136 -12.21 -9.29 3.01
C ARG A 136 -13.28 -9.87 2.10
N ILE A 137 -13.73 -9.12 1.10
CA ILE A 137 -14.76 -9.56 0.17
C ILE A 137 -14.26 -10.74 -0.67
N ALA A 138 -12.99 -10.73 -1.10
CA ALA A 138 -12.38 -11.85 -1.80
C ALA A 138 -12.34 -13.12 -0.94
N GLU A 139 -12.02 -13.00 0.36
CA GLU A 139 -12.09 -14.13 1.29
C GLU A 139 -13.51 -14.71 1.34
N GLU A 140 -14.54 -13.89 1.57
CA GLU A 140 -15.93 -14.31 1.63
C GLU A 140 -16.38 -15.04 0.36
N LEU A 141 -16.02 -14.50 -0.82
CA LEU A 141 -16.45 -15.05 -2.10
C LEU A 141 -15.79 -16.39 -2.46
N ILE A 142 -14.53 -16.62 -2.03
CA ILE A 142 -13.72 -17.75 -2.52
C ILE A 142 -13.56 -18.83 -1.46
N LEU A 143 -13.51 -18.46 -0.17
CA LEU A 143 -13.20 -19.38 0.92
C LEU A 143 -14.48 -19.87 1.65
N ASP A 144 -15.61 -19.25 1.39
CA ASP A 144 -16.87 -19.47 2.13
C ASP A 144 -16.71 -19.27 3.66
N ASP A 145 -15.70 -18.46 4.04
CA ASP A 145 -15.34 -18.13 5.41
C ASP A 145 -14.53 -16.82 5.42
N ILE A 146 -14.26 -16.30 6.60
CA ILE A 146 -13.51 -15.05 6.80
C ILE A 146 -12.41 -15.25 7.84
N THR A 147 -11.34 -14.47 7.71
CA THR A 147 -10.21 -14.54 8.63
C THR A 147 -9.99 -13.23 9.37
N THR A 148 -9.08 -13.23 10.32
CA THR A 148 -8.62 -12.03 11.03
C THR A 148 -7.70 -11.15 10.17
N GLY A 149 -7.31 -11.59 8.96
CA GLY A 149 -6.36 -10.92 8.07
C GLY A 149 -6.75 -9.49 7.71
N ALA A 150 -8.07 -9.23 7.54
CA ALA A 150 -8.60 -7.92 7.20
C ALA A 150 -8.70 -6.93 8.39
N SER A 151 -8.15 -7.23 9.54
CA SER A 151 -8.33 -6.38 10.75
C SER A 151 -7.78 -4.95 10.56
N GLN A 152 -6.65 -4.79 9.88
CA GLN A 152 -6.07 -3.47 9.60
C GLN A 152 -6.91 -2.70 8.56
N ASP A 153 -7.39 -3.38 7.53
CA ASP A 153 -8.24 -2.79 6.50
C ASP A 153 -9.54 -2.27 7.10
N ILE A 154 -10.21 -3.08 7.93
CA ILE A 154 -11.44 -2.69 8.64
C ILE A 154 -11.18 -1.50 9.57
N LYS A 155 -10.03 -1.46 10.25
CA LYS A 155 -9.65 -0.32 11.08
C LYS A 155 -9.50 0.95 10.24
N GLN A 156 -8.82 0.88 9.12
CA GLN A 156 -8.63 2.01 8.20
C GLN A 156 -9.97 2.49 7.62
N VAL A 157 -10.81 1.57 7.15
CA VAL A 157 -12.16 1.87 6.66
C VAL A 157 -13.00 2.59 7.73
N THR A 158 -12.95 2.10 8.97
CA THR A 158 -13.67 2.72 10.09
C THR A 158 -13.19 4.14 10.34
N GLN A 159 -11.89 4.38 10.32
CA GLN A 159 -11.32 5.73 10.48
C GLN A 159 -11.74 6.66 9.33
N TYR A 160 -11.71 6.20 8.08
CA TYR A 160 -12.13 6.98 6.93
C TYR A 160 -13.62 7.32 6.99
N ALA A 161 -14.47 6.33 7.18
CA ALA A 161 -15.92 6.54 7.28
C ALA A 161 -16.29 7.49 8.42
N ARG A 162 -15.65 7.33 9.57
CA ARG A 162 -15.81 8.24 10.72
C ARG A 162 -15.41 9.67 10.36
N ALA A 163 -14.22 9.87 9.77
CA ALA A 163 -13.74 11.19 9.39
C ALA A 163 -14.64 11.86 8.34
N MET A 164 -15.16 11.11 7.36
CA MET A 164 -16.11 11.61 6.37
C MET A 164 -17.36 12.18 7.04
N VAL A 165 -17.88 11.49 8.04
CA VAL A 165 -19.11 11.90 8.76
C VAL A 165 -18.83 13.00 9.77
N THR A 166 -17.82 12.81 10.65
CA THR A 166 -17.63 13.68 11.82
C THR A 166 -16.77 14.89 11.57
N LYS A 167 -15.83 14.81 10.61
CA LYS A 167 -14.82 15.85 10.39
C LYS A 167 -15.04 16.65 9.10
N PHE A 168 -15.40 15.96 8.02
CA PHE A 168 -15.43 16.56 6.69
C PHE A 168 -16.83 16.97 6.22
N GLY A 169 -17.89 16.72 7.00
CA GLY A 169 -19.27 17.07 6.64
C GLY A 169 -19.75 16.39 5.35
N MET A 170 -19.27 15.17 5.08
CA MET A 170 -19.58 14.41 3.86
C MET A 170 -20.82 13.51 3.98
N SER A 171 -21.57 13.61 5.07
CA SER A 171 -22.86 12.93 5.24
C SER A 171 -24.01 13.83 4.80
N ASP A 172 -24.84 13.32 3.90
CA ASP A 172 -26.04 14.07 3.43
C ASP A 172 -27.10 14.19 4.52
N GLU A 173 -27.13 13.25 5.49
CA GLU A 173 -28.09 13.26 6.60
C GLU A 173 -27.69 14.22 7.73
N LEU A 174 -26.39 14.29 8.05
CA LEU A 174 -25.87 15.11 9.16
C LEU A 174 -25.44 16.51 8.75
N GLY A 175 -25.22 16.73 7.44
CA GLY A 175 -24.87 18.04 6.90
C GLY A 175 -23.46 18.53 7.25
N LEU A 176 -23.30 19.86 7.17
CA LEU A 176 -22.01 20.56 7.30
C LEU A 176 -21.66 20.89 8.75
N ILE A 177 -21.65 19.91 9.62
CA ILE A 177 -21.33 20.06 11.04
C ILE A 177 -20.07 19.25 11.36
N ASN A 178 -19.15 19.86 12.09
CA ASN A 178 -17.99 19.13 12.62
C ASN A 178 -18.36 18.58 14.02
N TYR A 179 -18.43 17.26 14.11
CA TYR A 179 -18.64 16.52 15.36
C TYR A 179 -17.34 16.01 15.99
N ASP A 180 -16.20 16.27 15.36
CA ASP A 180 -14.88 15.87 15.86
C ASP A 180 -14.38 16.95 16.83
N SER A 181 -14.97 16.97 18.01
CA SER A 181 -14.46 17.78 19.14
C SER A 181 -13.19 17.11 19.62
N GLY A 182 -12.05 17.66 19.22
CA GLY A 182 -10.68 17.23 19.51
C GLY A 182 -10.38 16.95 20.98
#